data_6ba0c18d38eef48b47a6937b07b73d7b
#
_entry.id   6ba0c18d38eef48b47a6937b07b73d7b
#
_cell.length_a   1.000
_cell.length_b   1.000
_cell.length_c   1.000
_cell.angle_alpha   90.00
_cell.angle_beta   90.00
_cell.angle_gamma   90.00
#
_symmetry.space_group_name_H-M   'P 1'
#
loop_
_entity.id
_entity.type
_entity.pdbx_description
1 polymer ?
#
loop_
_entity_poly.entity_id
_entity_poly.type
_entity_poly.pdbx_seq_one_letter_code
_entity_poly.pdbx_strand_id
1 'polypeptide(L)'
;MIVITRRLAKRLKTVFRQALDITTRREWPIVQLAGGPQGLRIRCGNGQAAAEFHLDGEQPDETIFVPFELFGDIEGGRDVPVEIRLDNEKVTASWRDSSVPQLLQYDQPTVRSEHWPPTPETFAENPSRLLKALADAGATTDPDSSRYALGCIQLRGDHGK
;
A
#
# COMPACT_ATOMS: atom_id res chain seq x y z
N MET A 1 8.05 -7.63 -15.81
CA MET A 1 8.12 -6.14 -15.82
C MET A 1 6.75 -5.60 -15.44
N ILE A 2 6.66 -4.86 -14.36
CA ILE A 2 5.43 -4.23 -13.87
C ILE A 2 5.47 -2.73 -14.20
N VAL A 3 4.33 -2.17 -14.60
CA VAL A 3 4.23 -0.74 -14.94
C VAL A 3 3.19 -0.07 -14.03
N ILE A 4 3.61 1.00 -13.36
CA ILE A 4 2.73 1.88 -12.60
C ILE A 4 2.94 3.32 -13.06
N THR A 5 2.04 4.24 -12.69
CA THR A 5 2.26 5.65 -13.01
C THR A 5 2.86 6.41 -11.83
N ARG A 6 3.58 7.50 -12.09
CA ARG A 6 4.12 8.38 -11.05
C ARG A 6 3.03 8.95 -10.13
N ARG A 7 1.85 9.25 -10.69
CA ARG A 7 0.69 9.70 -9.92
C ARG A 7 0.16 8.58 -9.02
N LEU A 8 0.10 7.34 -9.52
CA LEU A 8 -0.29 6.18 -8.70
C LEU A 8 0.70 5.97 -7.56
N ALA A 9 2.02 6.05 -7.83
CA ALA A 9 3.05 5.96 -6.79
C ALA A 9 2.84 6.97 -5.66
N LYS A 10 2.56 8.23 -5.99
CA LYS A 10 2.23 9.28 -5.02
C LYS A 10 1.01 8.92 -4.17
N ARG A 11 -0.05 8.41 -4.82
CA ARG A 11 -1.27 7.98 -4.13
C ARG A 11 -1.02 6.81 -3.20
N LEU A 12 -0.31 5.78 -3.64
CA LEU A 12 0.05 4.60 -2.85
C LEU A 12 0.89 4.97 -1.63
N LYS A 13 1.92 5.82 -1.82
CA LYS A 13 2.72 6.35 -0.73
C LYS A 13 1.85 7.00 0.35
N THR A 14 0.91 7.85 -0.05
CA THR A 14 0.03 8.54 0.89
C THR A 14 -0.89 7.57 1.63
N VAL A 15 -1.55 6.67 0.90
CA VAL A 15 -2.49 5.71 1.47
C VAL A 15 -1.79 4.75 2.43
N PHE A 16 -0.66 4.16 2.02
CA PHE A 16 0.06 3.22 2.87
C PHE A 16 0.66 3.90 4.11
N ARG A 17 1.18 5.13 3.98
CA ARG A 17 1.66 5.88 5.15
C ARG A 17 0.57 6.10 6.18
N GLN A 18 -0.63 6.46 5.74
CA GLN A 18 -1.77 6.68 6.63
C GLN A 18 -2.33 5.38 7.20
N ALA A 19 -2.52 4.35 6.35
CA ALA A 19 -3.11 3.09 6.77
C ALA A 19 -2.22 2.28 7.74
N LEU A 20 -0.90 2.40 7.59
CA LEU A 20 0.07 1.59 8.33
C LEU A 20 0.88 2.41 9.35
N ASP A 21 0.54 3.67 9.55
CA ASP A 21 1.29 4.59 10.45
C ASP A 21 2.81 4.55 10.20
N ILE A 22 3.20 4.59 8.91
CA ILE A 22 4.61 4.53 8.53
C ILE A 22 5.28 5.86 8.86
N THR A 23 6.17 5.82 9.85
CA THR A 23 6.97 6.97 10.26
C THR A 23 8.44 6.78 9.87
N THR A 24 9.18 7.87 9.70
CA THR A 24 10.60 7.86 9.34
C THR A 24 11.53 7.24 10.40
N ARG A 25 10.99 6.89 11.57
CA ARG A 25 11.74 6.32 12.69
C ARG A 25 11.77 4.79 12.72
N ARG A 26 10.96 4.13 11.89
CA ARG A 26 10.89 2.66 11.78
C ARG A 26 11.49 2.21 10.46
N GLU A 27 11.91 0.95 10.40
CA GLU A 27 12.29 0.33 9.13
C GLU A 27 11.15 0.47 8.13
N TRP A 28 11.51 0.83 6.90
CA TRP A 28 10.54 0.98 5.82
C TRP A 28 9.95 -0.39 5.49
N PRO A 29 8.64 -0.51 5.41
CA PRO A 29 8.02 -1.78 5.05
C PRO A 29 8.36 -2.17 3.62
N ILE A 30 8.30 -3.48 3.37
CA ILE A 30 8.43 -4.03 2.04
C ILE A 30 7.07 -3.98 1.34
N VAL A 31 7.06 -3.63 0.07
CA VAL A 31 5.86 -3.64 -0.75
C VAL A 31 5.96 -4.75 -1.77
N GLN A 32 4.91 -5.58 -1.84
CA GLN A 32 4.74 -6.60 -2.86
C GLN A 32 3.94 -6.03 -4.03
N LEU A 33 4.48 -6.17 -5.22
CA LEU A 33 3.81 -5.92 -6.49
C LEU A 33 3.57 -7.28 -7.15
N ALA A 34 2.31 -7.70 -7.27
CA ALA A 34 1.95 -8.99 -7.87
C ALA A 34 1.01 -8.76 -9.05
N GLY A 35 1.55 -8.93 -10.26
CA GLY A 35 0.81 -8.89 -11.51
C GLY A 35 0.14 -10.23 -11.82
N GLY A 36 -0.85 -10.21 -12.70
CA GLY A 36 -1.53 -11.40 -13.19
C GLY A 36 -2.72 -11.06 -14.09
N PRO A 37 -3.49 -12.06 -14.52
CA PRO A 37 -4.62 -11.87 -15.45
C PRO A 37 -5.76 -11.02 -14.85
N GLN A 38 -5.85 -10.96 -13.52
CA GLN A 38 -6.86 -10.17 -12.82
C GLN A 38 -6.42 -8.73 -12.52
N GLY A 39 -5.17 -8.38 -12.84
CA GLY A 39 -4.62 -7.06 -12.59
C GLY A 39 -3.39 -7.06 -11.71
N LEU A 40 -3.05 -5.87 -11.20
CA LEU A 40 -1.92 -5.66 -10.30
C LEU A 40 -2.42 -5.50 -8.86
N ARG A 41 -1.95 -6.38 -7.97
CA ARG A 41 -2.13 -6.24 -6.53
C ARG A 41 -0.88 -5.64 -5.92
N ILE A 42 -1.06 -4.59 -5.15
CA ILE A 42 0.02 -3.88 -4.45
C ILE A 42 -0.26 -3.97 -2.97
N ARG A 43 0.60 -4.68 -2.25
CA ARG A 43 0.42 -5.03 -0.84
C ARG A 43 1.52 -4.46 0.02
N CYS A 44 1.15 -3.94 1.16
CA CYS A 44 2.08 -3.43 2.17
C CYS A 44 1.56 -3.75 3.56
N GLY A 45 2.44 -4.19 4.46
CA GLY A 45 2.07 -4.52 5.84
C GLY A 45 3.20 -4.19 6.81
N ASN A 46 2.86 -4.06 8.09
CA ASN A 46 3.80 -3.79 9.18
C ASN A 46 3.70 -4.80 10.33
N GLY A 47 3.04 -5.95 10.11
CA GLY A 47 2.80 -7.00 11.10
C GLY A 47 1.60 -6.75 12.02
N GLN A 48 1.08 -5.53 12.11
CA GLN A 48 -0.12 -5.16 12.87
C GLN A 48 -1.30 -4.83 11.96
N ALA A 49 -1.00 -4.23 10.81
CA ALA A 49 -1.98 -3.86 9.80
C ALA A 49 -1.43 -4.23 8.42
N ALA A 50 -2.34 -4.47 7.49
CA ALA A 50 -2.03 -4.73 6.10
C ALA A 50 -2.98 -3.93 5.20
N ALA A 51 -2.46 -3.43 4.10
CA ALA A 51 -3.23 -2.70 3.10
C ALA A 51 -2.94 -3.26 1.71
N GLU A 52 -4.00 -3.48 0.95
CA GLU A 52 -3.93 -3.92 -0.44
C GLU A 52 -4.59 -2.88 -1.33
N PHE A 53 -3.94 -2.58 -2.43
CA PHE A 53 -4.50 -1.81 -3.53
C PHE A 53 -4.57 -2.70 -4.77
N HIS A 54 -5.72 -2.69 -5.44
CA HIS A 54 -5.94 -3.44 -6.66
C HIS A 54 -6.13 -2.50 -7.84
N LEU A 55 -5.41 -2.78 -8.91
CA LEU A 55 -5.53 -2.09 -10.19
C LEU A 55 -6.00 -3.11 -11.23
N ASP A 56 -7.20 -2.89 -11.79
CA ASP A 56 -7.76 -3.73 -12.82
C ASP A 56 -6.95 -3.65 -14.13
N GLY A 57 -7.02 -4.69 -14.91
CA GLY A 57 -6.35 -4.80 -16.19
C GLY A 57 -5.27 -5.87 -16.19
N GLU A 58 -5.15 -6.60 -17.30
CA GLU A 58 -4.18 -7.67 -17.46
C GLU A 58 -2.75 -7.16 -17.24
N GLN A 59 -2.00 -7.85 -16.42
CA GLN A 59 -0.61 -7.59 -16.10
C GLN A 59 0.21 -8.86 -16.30
N PRO A 60 1.53 -8.76 -16.58
CA PRO A 60 2.41 -9.92 -16.58
C PRO A 60 2.32 -10.69 -15.27
N ASP A 61 2.34 -12.03 -15.34
CA ASP A 61 2.37 -12.90 -14.16
C ASP A 61 3.77 -12.85 -13.53
N GLU A 62 3.95 -11.88 -12.67
CA GLU A 62 5.24 -11.56 -12.05
C GLU A 62 5.01 -10.97 -10.66
N THR A 63 5.87 -11.34 -9.72
CA THR A 63 5.88 -10.76 -8.38
C THR A 63 7.23 -10.11 -8.10
N ILE A 64 7.21 -8.84 -7.71
CA ILE A 64 8.41 -8.07 -7.36
C ILE A 64 8.20 -7.49 -5.95
N PHE A 65 9.23 -7.62 -5.11
CA PHE A 65 9.29 -6.98 -3.80
C PHE A 65 10.16 -5.72 -3.90
N VAL A 66 9.64 -4.61 -3.43
CA VAL A 66 10.31 -3.31 -3.50
C VAL A 66 10.33 -2.63 -2.14
N PRO A 67 11.34 -1.81 -1.84
CA PRO A 67 11.31 -0.98 -0.65
C PRO A 67 10.23 0.11 -0.80
N PHE A 68 9.56 0.45 0.31
CA PHE A 68 8.51 1.47 0.30
C PHE A 68 9.01 2.86 -0.18
N GLU A 69 10.28 3.17 0.09
CA GLU A 69 10.92 4.44 -0.33
C GLU A 69 10.87 4.66 -1.84
N LEU A 70 10.88 3.59 -2.64
CA LEU A 70 10.73 3.65 -4.10
C LEU A 70 9.54 4.53 -4.50
N PHE A 71 8.40 4.41 -3.81
CA PHE A 71 7.22 5.22 -4.14
C PHE A 71 7.44 6.72 -3.90
N GLY A 72 8.28 7.07 -2.93
CA GLY A 72 8.68 8.45 -2.69
C GLY A 72 9.58 9.01 -3.79
N ASP A 73 10.49 8.18 -4.28
CA ASP A 73 11.50 8.60 -5.26
C ASP A 73 10.93 8.70 -6.68
N ILE A 74 9.94 7.86 -7.02
CA ILE A 74 9.29 7.90 -8.34
C ILE A 74 8.02 8.74 -8.39
N GLU A 75 7.51 9.26 -7.25
CA GLU A 75 6.26 10.01 -7.22
C GLU A 75 6.23 11.22 -8.16
N GLY A 76 5.05 11.55 -8.63
CA GLY A 76 4.84 12.74 -9.46
C GLY A 76 3.37 13.09 -9.65
N GLY A 77 3.13 14.29 -10.21
CA GLY A 77 1.77 14.78 -10.46
C GLY A 77 1.11 14.30 -11.75
N ARG A 78 1.88 13.65 -12.64
CA ARG A 78 1.43 13.23 -13.97
C ARG A 78 1.36 11.72 -14.08
N ASP A 79 0.58 11.22 -15.05
CA ASP A 79 0.48 9.78 -15.37
C ASP A 79 1.63 9.33 -16.29
N VAL A 80 2.86 9.65 -15.88
CA VAL A 80 4.06 9.15 -16.55
C VAL A 80 4.27 7.70 -16.13
N PRO A 81 4.38 6.75 -17.07
CA PRO A 81 4.63 5.35 -16.73
C PRO A 81 6.05 5.18 -16.18
N VAL A 82 6.13 4.34 -15.15
CA VAL A 82 7.39 3.87 -14.55
C VAL A 82 7.43 2.37 -14.70
N GLU A 83 8.46 1.88 -15.37
CA GLU A 83 8.73 0.46 -15.53
C GLU A 83 9.55 -0.03 -14.34
N ILE A 84 9.02 -1.04 -13.63
CA ILE A 84 9.69 -1.68 -12.51
C ILE A 84 10.08 -3.09 -12.95
N ARG A 85 11.35 -3.42 -12.81
CA ARG A 85 11.93 -4.71 -13.20
C ARG A 85 12.77 -5.27 -12.05
N LEU A 86 12.79 -6.58 -11.95
CA LEU A 86 13.74 -7.31 -11.12
C LEU A 86 14.76 -7.97 -12.04
N ASP A 87 16.03 -7.69 -11.85
CA ASP A 87 17.13 -8.28 -12.58
C ASP A 87 18.32 -8.50 -11.63
N ASN A 88 18.77 -9.76 -11.55
CA ASN A 88 19.91 -10.15 -10.70
C ASN A 88 19.85 -9.59 -9.26
N GLU A 89 18.72 -9.78 -8.57
CA GLU A 89 18.49 -9.28 -7.19
C GLU A 89 18.49 -7.75 -7.06
N LYS A 90 18.46 -7.03 -8.17
CA LYS A 90 18.30 -5.58 -8.21
C LYS A 90 16.93 -5.20 -8.75
N VAL A 91 16.23 -4.37 -8.03
CA VAL A 91 15.00 -3.73 -8.50
C VAL A 91 15.39 -2.44 -9.21
N THR A 92 15.00 -2.32 -10.46
CA THR A 92 15.21 -1.10 -11.24
C THR A 92 13.87 -0.44 -11.53
N ALA A 93 13.80 0.88 -11.37
CA ALA A 93 12.67 1.71 -11.77
C ALA A 93 13.13 2.71 -12.81
N SER A 94 12.50 2.72 -13.97
CA SER A 94 12.86 3.61 -15.07
C SER A 94 11.66 4.33 -15.65
N TRP A 95 11.84 5.61 -15.97
CA TRP A 95 10.83 6.46 -16.63
C TRP A 95 11.48 7.58 -17.43
N ARG A 96 10.67 8.36 -18.13
CA ARG A 96 11.12 9.59 -18.76
C ARG A 96 10.46 10.79 -18.11
N ASP A 97 11.26 11.74 -17.64
CA ASP A 97 10.76 13.04 -17.22
C ASP A 97 10.98 14.03 -18.37
N SER A 98 9.89 14.36 -19.07
CA SER A 98 9.95 15.06 -20.37
C SER A 98 10.75 14.25 -21.41
N SER A 99 11.96 14.65 -21.73
CA SER A 99 12.87 13.90 -22.62
C SER A 99 14.04 13.22 -21.91
N VAL A 100 14.19 13.47 -20.59
CA VAL A 100 15.33 12.97 -19.83
C VAL A 100 15.01 11.59 -19.24
N PRO A 101 15.78 10.55 -19.56
CA PRO A 101 15.62 9.24 -18.96
C PRO A 101 16.05 9.29 -17.48
N GLN A 102 15.26 8.68 -16.65
CA GLN A 102 15.52 8.50 -15.21
C GLN A 102 15.65 7.02 -14.91
N LEU A 103 16.57 6.67 -14.03
CA LEU A 103 16.81 5.31 -13.57
C LEU A 103 17.15 5.33 -12.09
N LEU A 104 16.44 4.50 -11.32
CA LEU A 104 16.75 4.21 -9.92
C LEU A 104 17.01 2.72 -9.76
N GLN A 105 17.86 2.37 -8.82
CA GLN A 105 18.19 0.98 -8.54
C GLN A 105 18.23 0.76 -7.03
N TYR A 106 17.64 -0.36 -6.60
CA TYR A 106 17.57 -0.80 -5.21
C TYR A 106 18.00 -2.26 -5.11
N ASP A 107 18.52 -2.65 -3.96
CA ASP A 107 18.63 -4.05 -3.64
C ASP A 107 17.24 -4.66 -3.42
N GLN A 108 17.02 -5.86 -3.92
CA GLN A 108 15.76 -6.55 -3.64
C GLN A 108 15.65 -6.79 -2.12
N PRO A 109 14.57 -6.34 -1.47
CA PRO A 109 14.40 -6.57 -0.05
C PRO A 109 14.29 -8.07 0.26
N THR A 110 14.97 -8.51 1.30
CA THR A 110 14.82 -9.88 1.81
C THR A 110 13.46 -10.04 2.48
N VAL A 111 12.58 -10.77 1.84
CA VAL A 111 11.24 -11.05 2.39
C VAL A 111 11.38 -12.14 3.46
N ARG A 112 11.20 -11.76 4.72
CA ARG A 112 10.84 -12.72 5.76
C ARG A 112 9.37 -13.07 5.52
N SER A 113 9.01 -14.35 5.51
CA SER A 113 7.65 -14.84 5.20
C SER A 113 6.59 -14.00 5.91
N GLU A 114 6.06 -13.01 5.22
CA GLU A 114 4.97 -12.21 5.74
C GLU A 114 3.70 -13.03 5.64
N HIS A 115 3.08 -13.29 6.80
CA HIS A 115 1.76 -13.89 6.85
C HIS A 115 0.76 -12.82 6.38
N TRP A 116 0.46 -12.86 5.09
CA TRP A 116 -0.59 -12.02 4.55
C TRP A 116 -1.95 -12.56 5.02
N PRO A 117 -2.85 -11.72 5.54
CA PRO A 117 -4.17 -12.21 5.95
C PRO A 117 -4.89 -12.82 4.74
N PRO A 118 -5.60 -13.95 4.93
CA PRO A 118 -6.36 -14.57 3.85
C PRO A 118 -7.43 -13.59 3.35
N THR A 119 -7.71 -13.64 2.04
CA THR A 119 -8.82 -12.88 1.47
C THR A 119 -10.13 -13.37 2.08
N PRO A 120 -11.00 -12.51 2.61
CA PRO A 120 -12.29 -12.92 3.14
C PRO A 120 -13.12 -13.64 2.07
N GLU A 121 -13.74 -14.75 2.42
CA GLU A 121 -14.61 -15.50 1.49
C GLU A 121 -15.97 -14.80 1.29
N THR A 122 -16.39 -14.04 2.27
CA THR A 122 -17.67 -13.32 2.26
C THR A 122 -17.48 -11.86 2.61
N PHE A 123 -18.24 -11.00 1.97
CA PHE A 123 -18.26 -9.56 2.23
C PHE A 123 -19.67 -9.14 2.64
N ALA A 124 -19.78 -8.33 3.67
CA ALA A 124 -21.02 -7.64 4.01
C ALA A 124 -21.00 -6.22 3.42
N GLU A 125 -22.08 -5.86 2.74
CA GLU A 125 -22.26 -4.47 2.33
C GLU A 125 -22.50 -3.59 3.55
N ASN A 126 -21.69 -2.54 3.66
CA ASN A 126 -21.85 -1.53 4.70
C ASN A 126 -22.32 -0.22 4.08
N PRO A 127 -23.19 0.53 4.75
CA PRO A 127 -23.64 1.82 4.25
C PRO A 127 -22.45 2.79 4.13
N SER A 128 -22.43 3.59 3.07
CA SER A 128 -21.37 4.57 2.80
C SER A 128 -21.08 5.51 3.98
N ARG A 129 -22.11 5.75 4.83
CA ARG A 129 -21.99 6.54 6.07
C ARG A 129 -21.10 5.89 7.14
N LEU A 130 -20.84 4.56 7.06
CA LEU A 130 -20.02 3.87 8.07
C LEU A 130 -18.61 4.43 8.14
N LEU A 131 -17.96 4.64 7.00
CA LEU A 131 -16.59 5.20 6.97
C LEU A 131 -16.56 6.60 7.59
N LYS A 132 -17.58 7.42 7.31
CA LYS A 132 -17.68 8.74 7.91
C LYS A 132 -17.89 8.64 9.43
N ALA A 133 -18.79 7.77 9.89
CA ALA A 133 -19.03 7.56 11.32
C ALA A 133 -17.78 7.05 12.06
N LEU A 134 -16.99 6.16 11.43
CA LEU A 134 -15.72 5.71 12.00
C LEU A 134 -14.69 6.84 12.07
N ALA A 135 -14.59 7.68 11.05
CA ALA A 135 -13.71 8.83 11.06
C ALA A 135 -14.11 9.86 12.14
N ASP A 136 -15.42 10.15 12.25
CA ASP A 136 -15.95 11.06 13.26
C ASP A 136 -15.72 10.49 14.69
N ALA A 137 -15.94 9.19 14.89
CA ALA A 137 -15.65 8.50 16.17
C ALA A 137 -14.15 8.51 16.48
N GLY A 138 -13.28 8.27 15.47
CA GLY A 138 -11.83 8.34 15.62
C GLY A 138 -11.34 9.71 16.08
N ALA A 139 -11.97 10.78 15.59
CA ALA A 139 -11.64 12.14 16.01
C ALA A 139 -11.95 12.46 17.48
N THR A 140 -12.77 11.62 18.13
CA THR A 140 -13.10 11.77 19.56
C THR A 140 -12.25 10.89 20.48
N THR A 141 -11.37 10.05 19.91
CA THR A 141 -10.42 9.26 20.70
C THR A 141 -9.24 10.11 21.15
N ASP A 142 -8.65 9.73 22.28
CA ASP A 142 -7.44 10.37 22.81
C ASP A 142 -6.23 9.45 22.54
N PRO A 143 -5.43 9.69 21.50
CA PRO A 143 -4.29 8.84 21.14
C PRO A 143 -3.16 8.90 22.18
N ASP A 144 -3.09 9.95 22.98
CA ASP A 144 -2.04 10.15 23.99
C ASP A 144 -2.45 9.64 25.38
N SER A 145 -3.69 9.13 25.52
CA SER A 145 -4.17 8.63 26.78
C SER A 145 -3.45 7.36 27.21
N SER A 146 -3.00 7.34 28.46
CA SER A 146 -2.53 6.11 29.11
C SER A 146 -3.62 5.07 29.36
N ARG A 147 -4.89 5.44 29.20
CA ARG A 147 -6.05 4.55 29.32
C ARG A 147 -6.42 4.01 27.95
N TYR A 148 -6.08 2.77 27.70
CA TYR A 148 -6.33 2.10 26.41
C TYR A 148 -7.75 2.29 25.86
N ALA A 149 -8.75 2.25 26.74
CA ALA A 149 -10.17 2.40 26.36
C ALA A 149 -10.50 3.76 25.71
N LEU A 150 -9.75 4.82 26.01
CA LEU A 150 -9.98 6.15 25.45
C LEU A 150 -9.36 6.33 24.06
N GLY A 151 -8.39 5.48 23.70
CA GLY A 151 -7.77 5.44 22.37
C GLY A 151 -8.49 4.50 21.38
N CYS A 152 -9.60 3.84 21.80
CA CYS A 152 -10.26 2.83 20.98
C CYS A 152 -11.67 3.25 20.55
N ILE A 153 -12.07 2.80 19.36
CA ILE A 153 -13.46 2.84 18.88
C ILE A 153 -14.08 1.47 19.15
N GLN A 154 -15.22 1.43 19.86
CA GLN A 154 -15.97 0.20 20.05
C GLN A 154 -17.02 0.04 18.95
N LEU A 155 -16.91 -1.06 18.19
CA LEU A 155 -17.95 -1.49 17.25
C LEU A 155 -18.85 -2.52 17.94
N ARG A 156 -20.16 -2.29 17.90
CA ARG A 156 -21.17 -3.23 18.38
C ARG A 156 -22.12 -3.55 17.24
N GLY A 157 -22.34 -4.85 16.98
CA GLY A 157 -23.42 -5.33 16.15
C GLY A 157 -24.63 -5.65 17.03
N ASP A 158 -25.81 -5.19 16.66
CA ASP A 158 -27.07 -5.53 17.31
C ASP A 158 -27.98 -6.21 16.29
N HIS A 159 -28.07 -7.57 16.40
CA HIS A 159 -28.98 -8.44 15.67
C HIS A 159 -29.22 -8.06 14.19
N GLY A 160 -28.18 -7.73 13.45
CA GLY A 160 -28.23 -7.44 12.03
C GLY A 160 -28.73 -6.02 11.66
N LYS A 161 -28.66 -5.10 12.60
CA LYS A 161 -28.84 -3.66 12.37
C LYS A 161 -27.55 -2.89 12.62
#